data_fe72071fcc2b8e8f88a2fbaf00dad84d
#
_entry.id   fe72071fcc2b8e8f88a2fbaf00dad84d
#
_cell.length_a   1.000
_cell.length_b   1.000
_cell.length_c   1.000
_cell.angle_alpha   90.00
_cell.angle_beta   90.00
_cell.angle_gamma   90.00
#
_symmetry.space_group_name_H-M   'P 1'
#
loop_
_entity.id
_entity.type
_entity.pdbx_description
1 polymer ?
#
loop_
_entity_poly.entity_id
_entity_poly.type
_entity_poly.pdbx_seq_one_letter_code
_entity_poly.pdbx_strand_id
1 'polypeptide(L)'
;MGTGRRYLDTIRVKCLKPESLPEKIIMMKYIYGDMVDALKYLPYGLALGIPVAGIVLLLDLIFRKKTGEKQGSVIPFMLFMLYMAILLVITFLSRESGSSSGVADLELFSTWGINTRNNAYVVENVLLFIPWGFTFCLAFPASRRVLSCTFLGAVTSVSIECLQLVTGRGFFQVDDIMTNILGAFIGSLLFWILLGWRVKRRET
;
A
#
# COMPACT_ATOMS: atom_id res chain seq x y z
N MET A 1 33.05 9.28 46.46
CA MET A 1 32.51 8.28 45.51
C MET A 1 30.98 8.25 45.65
N GLY A 2 30.26 8.94 44.83
CA GLY A 2 28.79 9.05 44.99
C GLY A 2 28.05 9.97 44.03
N THR A 3 28.55 10.15 42.81
CA THR A 3 27.91 11.07 41.83
C THR A 3 27.50 10.43 40.49
N GLY A 4 27.77 9.14 40.31
CA GLY A 4 27.48 8.44 39.05
C GLY A 4 26.09 7.78 38.93
N ARG A 5 25.34 7.62 40.05
CA ARG A 5 24.04 6.94 40.04
C ARG A 5 22.84 7.85 39.80
N ARG A 6 22.97 9.15 39.89
CA ARG A 6 21.85 10.09 39.70
C ARG A 6 21.60 10.49 38.26
N TYR A 7 22.53 10.22 37.33
CA TYR A 7 22.39 10.62 35.92
C TYR A 7 21.70 9.55 35.06
N LEU A 8 21.67 8.30 35.52
CA LEU A 8 20.99 7.20 34.80
C LEU A 8 19.50 7.07 35.15
N ASP A 9 19.04 7.67 36.24
CA ASP A 9 17.63 7.66 36.62
C ASP A 9 16.80 8.76 35.95
N THR A 10 17.43 9.73 35.29
CA THR A 10 16.74 10.83 34.60
C THR A 10 16.39 10.48 33.15
N ILE A 11 16.92 9.38 32.58
CA ILE A 11 16.57 8.83 31.26
C ILE A 11 15.66 7.59 31.43
N ARG A 12 15.05 7.43 32.57
CA ARG A 12 13.83 6.62 32.65
C ARG A 12 12.72 7.43 32.00
N VAL A 13 12.65 7.37 30.66
CA VAL A 13 11.41 7.65 29.95
C VAL A 13 10.33 6.92 30.74
N LYS A 14 9.51 7.66 31.47
CA LYS A 14 8.30 7.14 32.11
C LYS A 14 7.61 6.36 31.02
N CYS A 15 7.68 5.04 31.08
CA CYS A 15 6.75 4.18 30.36
C CYS A 15 5.37 4.55 30.88
N LEU A 16 4.77 5.56 30.27
CA LEU A 16 3.37 5.87 30.49
C LEU A 16 2.64 4.56 30.19
N LYS A 17 1.90 4.07 31.18
CA LYS A 17 1.04 2.91 30.95
C LYS A 17 0.21 3.18 29.71
N PRO A 18 0.09 2.23 28.77
CA PRO A 18 -0.68 2.45 27.51
C PRO A 18 -2.07 3.04 27.77
N GLU A 19 -2.68 2.73 28.90
CA GLU A 19 -4.00 3.21 29.34
C GLU A 19 -4.09 4.72 29.64
N SER A 20 -2.96 5.46 29.69
CA SER A 20 -2.94 6.90 29.98
C SER A 20 -2.79 7.79 28.75
N LEU A 21 -2.58 7.22 27.58
CA LEU A 21 -2.42 7.97 26.33
C LEU A 21 -3.75 8.15 25.60
N PRO A 22 -4.01 9.32 24.98
CA PRO A 22 -5.15 9.49 24.10
C PRO A 22 -5.17 8.40 23.01
N GLU A 23 -6.34 7.88 22.72
CA GLU A 23 -6.55 6.78 21.75
C GLU A 23 -5.91 7.07 20.37
N LYS A 24 -5.99 8.33 19.92
CA LYS A 24 -5.34 8.80 18.69
C LYS A 24 -3.82 8.62 18.69
N ILE A 25 -3.16 8.84 19.84
CA ILE A 25 -1.70 8.67 19.96
C ILE A 25 -1.34 7.17 19.91
N ILE A 26 -2.15 6.33 20.54
CA ILE A 26 -1.97 4.87 20.50
C ILE A 26 -2.13 4.37 19.07
N MET A 27 -3.17 4.80 18.35
CA MET A 27 -3.39 4.45 16.95
C MET A 27 -2.20 4.86 16.06
N MET A 28 -1.73 6.11 16.18
CA MET A 28 -0.57 6.57 15.42
C MET A 28 0.69 5.76 15.72
N LYS A 29 0.87 5.30 16.97
CA LYS A 29 1.99 4.43 17.35
C LYS A 29 1.89 3.06 16.65
N TYR A 30 0.70 2.49 16.53
CA TYR A 30 0.50 1.25 15.78
C TYR A 30 0.83 1.46 14.31
N ILE A 31 0.23 2.45 13.65
CA ILE A 31 0.49 2.76 12.23
C ILE A 31 1.99 2.98 11.98
N TYR A 32 2.65 3.77 12.83
CA TYR A 32 4.10 3.99 12.70
C TYR A 32 4.91 2.70 12.86
N GLY A 33 4.58 1.88 13.86
CA GLY A 33 5.24 0.59 14.09
C GLY A 33 5.11 -0.33 12.89
N ASP A 34 3.91 -0.48 12.35
CA ASP A 34 3.62 -1.36 11.21
C ASP A 34 4.26 -0.84 9.92
N MET A 35 4.30 0.49 9.72
CA MET A 35 5.04 1.09 8.59
C MET A 35 6.54 0.80 8.69
N VAL A 36 7.14 0.91 9.88
CA VAL A 36 8.57 0.57 10.10
C VAL A 36 8.80 -0.93 9.87
N ASP A 37 7.88 -1.77 10.32
CA ASP A 37 7.98 -3.22 10.10
C ASP A 37 7.81 -3.57 8.61
N ALA A 38 6.93 -2.90 7.90
CA ALA A 38 6.76 -3.05 6.44
C ALA A 38 8.05 -2.70 5.68
N LEU A 39 8.85 -1.73 6.15
CA LEU A 39 10.14 -1.39 5.53
C LEU A 39 11.14 -2.57 5.52
N LYS A 40 11.01 -3.52 6.43
CA LYS A 40 11.85 -4.74 6.44
C LYS A 40 11.62 -5.61 5.20
N TYR A 41 10.44 -5.52 4.61
CA TYR A 41 10.05 -6.25 3.40
C TYR A 41 10.36 -5.49 2.11
N LEU A 42 10.71 -4.21 2.19
CA LEU A 42 11.05 -3.38 1.02
C LEU A 42 12.17 -3.98 0.16
N PRO A 43 13.28 -4.52 0.72
CA PRO A 43 14.32 -5.16 -0.11
C PRO A 43 13.80 -6.33 -0.95
N TYR A 44 12.87 -7.13 -0.42
CA TYR A 44 12.26 -8.25 -1.15
C TYR A 44 11.35 -7.74 -2.27
N GLY A 45 10.55 -6.68 -2.01
CA GLY A 45 9.74 -6.03 -3.04
C GLY A 45 10.59 -5.43 -4.16
N LEU A 46 11.72 -4.80 -3.82
CA LEU A 46 12.68 -4.29 -4.79
C LEU A 46 13.36 -5.43 -5.57
N ALA A 47 13.78 -6.50 -4.90
CA ALA A 47 14.39 -7.67 -5.53
C ALA A 47 13.45 -8.35 -6.55
N LEU A 48 12.15 -8.34 -6.29
CA LEU A 48 11.14 -8.83 -7.23
C LEU A 48 10.83 -7.79 -8.32
N GLY A 49 10.63 -6.54 -7.95
CA GLY A 49 10.13 -5.49 -8.82
C GLY A 49 11.18 -4.97 -9.82
N ILE A 50 12.46 -4.89 -9.43
CA ILE A 50 13.53 -4.40 -10.32
C ILE A 50 13.72 -5.29 -11.54
N PRO A 51 13.81 -6.64 -11.43
CA PRO A 51 13.87 -7.51 -12.61
C PRO A 51 12.63 -7.38 -13.51
N VAL A 52 11.43 -7.30 -12.91
CA VAL A 52 10.19 -7.11 -13.68
C VAL A 52 10.22 -5.78 -14.45
N ALA A 53 10.59 -4.69 -13.79
CA ALA A 53 10.75 -3.39 -14.44
C ALA A 53 11.83 -3.42 -15.52
N GLY A 54 12.94 -4.14 -15.31
CA GLY A 54 13.99 -4.34 -16.30
C GLY A 54 13.52 -5.11 -17.53
N ILE A 55 12.73 -6.16 -17.34
CA ILE A 55 12.11 -6.93 -18.44
C ILE A 55 11.16 -6.01 -19.25
N VAL A 56 10.32 -5.24 -18.56
CA VAL A 56 9.40 -4.28 -19.22
C VAL A 56 10.18 -3.27 -20.05
N LEU A 57 11.26 -2.71 -19.49
CA LEU A 57 12.12 -1.78 -20.22
C LEU A 57 12.76 -2.43 -21.45
N LEU A 58 13.27 -3.64 -21.31
CA LEU A 58 13.89 -4.39 -22.40
C LEU A 58 12.88 -4.66 -23.52
N LEU A 59 11.67 -5.11 -23.18
CA LEU A 59 10.59 -5.34 -24.16
C LEU A 59 10.19 -4.06 -24.86
N ASP A 60 10.08 -2.93 -24.13
CA ASP A 60 9.79 -1.62 -24.72
C ASP A 60 10.88 -1.19 -25.71
N LEU A 61 12.17 -1.36 -25.38
CA LEU A 61 13.30 -1.04 -26.25
C LEU A 61 13.29 -1.92 -27.54
N ILE A 62 13.03 -3.23 -27.38
CA ILE A 62 12.93 -4.14 -28.53
C ILE A 62 11.76 -3.75 -29.43
N PHE A 63 10.59 -3.43 -28.84
CA PHE A 63 9.40 -3.04 -29.59
C PHE A 63 9.64 -1.74 -30.36
N ARG A 64 10.20 -0.71 -29.74
CA ARG A 64 10.55 0.57 -30.39
C ARG A 64 11.54 0.39 -31.53
N LYS A 65 12.54 -0.48 -31.36
CA LYS A 65 13.51 -0.80 -32.42
C LYS A 65 12.83 -1.46 -33.61
N LYS A 66 11.81 -2.30 -33.36
CA LYS A 66 11.10 -3.05 -34.42
C LYS A 66 10.05 -2.20 -35.16
N THR A 67 9.32 -1.33 -34.44
CA THR A 67 8.19 -0.57 -35.02
C THR A 67 8.56 0.83 -35.47
N GLY A 68 9.68 1.38 -34.97
CA GLY A 68 10.07 2.79 -35.24
C GLY A 68 9.17 3.81 -34.53
N GLU A 69 8.22 3.39 -33.71
CA GLU A 69 7.28 4.28 -33.05
C GLU A 69 7.89 5.03 -31.88
N LYS A 70 7.63 6.33 -31.77
CA LYS A 70 7.90 7.15 -30.60
C LYS A 70 6.78 6.96 -29.57
N GLN A 71 6.83 5.85 -28.85
CA GLN A 71 5.90 5.62 -27.75
C GLN A 71 6.19 6.55 -26.57
N GLY A 72 5.18 6.83 -25.74
CA GLY A 72 5.35 7.60 -24.50
C GLY A 72 6.39 6.99 -23.55
N SER A 73 6.72 7.69 -22.49
CA SER A 73 7.67 7.18 -21.48
C SER A 73 7.14 5.92 -20.81
N VAL A 74 7.96 4.86 -20.77
CA VAL A 74 7.68 3.60 -20.07
C VAL A 74 7.86 3.72 -18.54
N ILE A 75 8.53 4.79 -18.09
CA ILE A 75 8.88 5.00 -16.67
C ILE A 75 7.66 4.94 -15.75
N PRO A 76 6.49 5.58 -16.03
CA PRO A 76 5.32 5.48 -15.17
C PRO A 76 4.83 4.04 -15.00
N PHE A 77 4.87 3.24 -16.05
CA PHE A 77 4.49 1.83 -16.00
C PHE A 77 5.47 1.01 -15.14
N MET A 78 6.78 1.25 -15.28
CA MET A 78 7.80 0.63 -14.44
C MET A 78 7.60 0.97 -12.95
N LEU A 79 7.29 2.23 -12.64
CA LEU A 79 7.00 2.66 -11.26
C LEU A 79 5.77 1.95 -10.69
N PHE A 80 4.72 1.81 -11.49
CA PHE A 80 3.53 1.06 -11.09
C PHE A 80 3.84 -0.42 -10.84
N MET A 81 4.58 -1.08 -11.74
CA MET A 81 4.97 -2.48 -11.57
C MET A 81 5.87 -2.69 -10.36
N LEU A 82 6.81 -1.77 -10.12
CA LEU A 82 7.64 -1.78 -8.91
C LEU A 82 6.77 -1.65 -7.65
N TYR A 83 5.82 -0.71 -7.65
CA TYR A 83 4.90 -0.55 -6.53
C TYR A 83 4.03 -1.80 -6.33
N MET A 84 3.52 -2.41 -7.40
CA MET A 84 2.76 -3.66 -7.32
C MET A 84 3.57 -4.79 -6.69
N ALA A 85 4.86 -4.92 -7.03
CA ALA A 85 5.73 -5.91 -6.41
C ALA A 85 5.91 -5.66 -4.91
N ILE A 86 6.13 -4.40 -4.51
CA ILE A 86 6.24 -4.00 -3.10
C ILE A 86 4.92 -4.28 -2.37
N LEU A 87 3.79 -3.90 -2.94
CA LEU A 87 2.45 -4.12 -2.39
C LEU A 87 2.21 -5.62 -2.13
N LEU A 88 2.46 -6.46 -3.14
CA LEU A 88 2.29 -7.91 -3.02
C LEU A 88 3.20 -8.50 -1.95
N VAL A 89 4.47 -8.08 -1.89
CA VAL A 89 5.40 -8.56 -0.87
C VAL A 89 4.94 -8.17 0.53
N ILE A 90 4.52 -6.93 0.74
CA ILE A 90 4.02 -6.47 2.04
C ILE A 90 2.75 -7.22 2.42
N THR A 91 1.79 -7.39 1.51
CA THR A 91 0.52 -8.05 1.82
C THR A 91 0.65 -9.56 2.03
N PHE A 92 1.66 -10.20 1.43
CA PHE A 92 1.84 -11.66 1.54
C PHE A 92 2.98 -12.10 2.46
N LEU A 93 4.17 -11.49 2.34
CA LEU A 93 5.34 -11.94 3.10
C LEU A 93 5.34 -11.44 4.55
N SER A 94 4.63 -10.36 4.85
CA SER A 94 4.48 -9.89 6.23
C SER A 94 3.57 -10.80 7.07
N ARG A 95 2.77 -11.64 6.42
CA ARG A 95 1.83 -12.55 7.08
C ARG A 95 2.37 -13.98 7.13
N GLU A 96 2.31 -14.62 8.28
CA GLU A 96 2.73 -16.01 8.44
C GLU A 96 1.76 -16.96 7.71
N SER A 97 2.32 -17.95 7.00
CA SER A 97 1.53 -18.97 6.32
C SER A 97 0.79 -19.84 7.34
N GLY A 98 -0.51 -20.06 7.13
CA GLY A 98 -1.34 -20.87 8.02
C GLY A 98 -1.80 -20.15 9.29
N SER A 99 -1.56 -18.83 9.40
CA SER A 99 -2.00 -18.01 10.53
C SER A 99 -3.53 -17.85 10.58
N SER A 100 -4.21 -18.09 9.46
CA SER A 100 -5.68 -18.05 9.38
C SER A 100 -6.23 -19.34 8.81
N SER A 101 -7.33 -19.81 9.38
CA SER A 101 -8.01 -21.05 8.99
C SER A 101 -8.96 -20.90 7.80
N GLY A 102 -8.65 -20.02 6.84
CA GLY A 102 -9.50 -19.82 5.64
C GLY A 102 -10.90 -19.26 5.96
N VAL A 103 -10.99 -18.41 6.98
CA VAL A 103 -12.25 -17.78 7.38
C VAL A 103 -12.47 -16.51 6.56
N ALA A 104 -13.69 -16.33 6.05
CA ALA A 104 -14.15 -15.10 5.42
C ALA A 104 -14.98 -14.29 6.40
N ASP A 105 -14.64 -13.02 6.59
CA ASP A 105 -15.44 -12.03 7.30
C ASP A 105 -16.18 -11.17 6.26
N LEU A 106 -17.46 -11.41 6.12
CA LEU A 106 -18.34 -10.71 5.17
C LEU A 106 -19.16 -9.60 5.84
N GLU A 107 -18.95 -9.37 7.14
CA GLU A 107 -19.68 -8.37 7.89
C GLU A 107 -19.06 -6.99 7.65
N LEU A 108 -19.88 -6.04 7.15
CA LEU A 108 -19.43 -4.67 6.90
C LEU A 108 -19.26 -3.93 8.21
N PHE A 109 -18.17 -3.16 8.30
CA PHE A 109 -17.79 -2.37 9.49
C PHE A 109 -17.50 -3.22 10.72
N SER A 110 -17.20 -4.53 10.53
CA SER A 110 -16.78 -5.43 11.61
C SER A 110 -15.42 -5.04 12.19
N THR A 111 -14.59 -4.32 11.45
CA THR A 111 -13.24 -3.91 11.87
C THR A 111 -13.22 -2.53 12.51
N TRP A 112 -14.04 -1.59 12.03
CA TRP A 112 -14.03 -0.21 12.49
C TRP A 112 -14.71 -0.04 13.85
N GLY A 113 -14.05 0.67 14.77
CA GLY A 113 -14.64 1.06 16.07
C GLY A 113 -14.55 0.01 17.16
N ILE A 114 -14.08 -1.22 16.88
CA ILE A 114 -13.95 -2.29 17.88
C ILE A 114 -12.84 -1.96 18.88
N ASN A 115 -11.67 -1.60 18.38
CA ASN A 115 -10.53 -1.21 19.18
C ASN A 115 -9.55 -0.37 18.36
N THR A 116 -8.61 0.30 19.06
CA THR A 116 -7.62 1.19 18.45
C THR A 116 -6.71 0.47 17.44
N ARG A 117 -6.42 -0.82 17.62
CA ARG A 117 -5.60 -1.61 16.71
C ARG A 117 -6.31 -1.87 15.39
N ASN A 118 -7.59 -2.25 15.46
CA ASN A 118 -8.41 -2.47 14.27
C ASN A 118 -8.60 -1.16 13.48
N ASN A 119 -8.79 -0.03 14.18
CA ASN A 119 -8.84 1.28 13.54
C ASN A 119 -7.53 1.63 12.83
N ALA A 120 -6.38 1.21 13.35
CA ALA A 120 -5.09 1.39 12.68
C ALA A 120 -5.03 0.60 11.35
N TYR A 121 -5.46 -0.66 11.32
CA TYR A 121 -5.51 -1.47 10.09
C TYR A 121 -6.36 -0.83 9.00
N VAL A 122 -7.52 -0.27 9.35
CA VAL A 122 -8.37 0.46 8.40
C VAL A 122 -7.61 1.62 7.74
N VAL A 123 -6.88 2.41 8.54
CA VAL A 123 -6.08 3.52 8.03
C VAL A 123 -4.91 3.03 7.18
N GLU A 124 -4.23 1.96 7.60
CA GLU A 124 -3.10 1.36 6.89
C GLU A 124 -3.49 0.86 5.51
N ASN A 125 -4.64 0.19 5.37
CA ASN A 125 -5.16 -0.27 4.09
C ASN A 125 -5.44 0.90 3.14
N VAL A 126 -6.07 1.98 3.63
CA VAL A 126 -6.27 3.20 2.84
C VAL A 126 -4.93 3.77 2.37
N LEU A 127 -3.96 3.94 3.30
CA LEU A 127 -2.64 4.49 2.99
C LEU A 127 -1.88 3.63 1.98
N LEU A 128 -2.03 2.31 2.05
CA LEU A 128 -1.39 1.36 1.13
C LEU A 128 -1.93 1.48 -0.30
N PHE A 129 -3.21 1.81 -0.48
CA PHE A 129 -3.82 1.92 -1.81
C PHE A 129 -3.79 3.33 -2.40
N ILE A 130 -3.44 4.37 -1.66
CA ILE A 130 -3.24 5.73 -2.21
C ILE A 130 -2.14 5.74 -3.29
N PRO A 131 -0.91 5.22 -3.05
CA PRO A 131 0.12 5.16 -4.11
C PRO A 131 -0.30 4.26 -5.27
N TRP A 132 -1.08 3.21 -5.03
CA TRP A 132 -1.63 2.35 -6.08
C TRP A 132 -2.48 3.18 -7.06
N GLY A 133 -3.47 3.92 -6.56
CA GLY A 133 -4.36 4.74 -7.39
C GLY A 133 -3.60 5.84 -8.15
N PHE A 134 -2.64 6.49 -7.49
CA PHE A 134 -1.82 7.54 -8.10
C PHE A 134 -0.93 7.00 -9.23
N THR A 135 -0.18 5.94 -8.96
CA THR A 135 0.76 5.34 -9.93
C THR A 135 0.03 4.64 -11.07
N PHE A 136 -1.16 4.06 -10.82
CA PHE A 136 -2.03 3.52 -11.85
C PHE A 136 -2.43 4.60 -12.87
N CYS A 137 -2.90 5.75 -12.42
CA CYS A 137 -3.25 6.87 -13.31
C CYS A 137 -2.05 7.40 -14.11
N LEU A 138 -0.85 7.33 -13.56
CA LEU A 138 0.39 7.65 -14.28
C LEU A 138 0.67 6.64 -15.38
N ALA A 139 0.54 5.34 -15.07
CA ALA A 139 0.93 4.23 -15.92
C ALA A 139 -0.03 3.99 -17.09
N PHE A 140 -1.34 4.19 -16.86
CA PHE A 140 -2.40 3.82 -17.82
C PHE A 140 -3.21 5.03 -18.29
N PRO A 141 -2.72 5.79 -19.30
CA PRO A 141 -3.41 6.97 -19.82
C PRO A 141 -4.86 6.71 -20.28
N ALA A 142 -5.12 5.56 -20.90
CA ALA A 142 -6.45 5.20 -21.38
C ALA A 142 -7.47 4.95 -20.24
N SER A 143 -7.00 4.53 -19.06
CA SER A 143 -7.84 4.14 -17.93
C SER A 143 -7.73 5.09 -16.73
N ARG A 144 -7.16 6.30 -16.90
CA ARG A 144 -6.92 7.27 -15.81
C ARG A 144 -8.17 8.01 -15.31
N ARG A 145 -9.37 7.61 -15.74
CA ARG A 145 -10.62 8.13 -15.18
C ARG A 145 -10.76 7.63 -13.74
N VAL A 146 -11.20 8.51 -12.84
CA VAL A 146 -11.34 8.18 -11.40
C VAL A 146 -12.15 6.89 -11.19
N LEU A 147 -13.30 6.76 -11.87
CA LEU A 147 -14.13 5.56 -11.76
C LEU A 147 -13.43 4.29 -12.25
N SER A 148 -12.72 4.36 -13.38
CA SER A 148 -11.97 3.20 -13.90
C SER A 148 -10.84 2.80 -12.96
N CYS A 149 -10.13 3.78 -12.42
CA CYS A 149 -9.07 3.54 -11.43
C CYS A 149 -9.62 2.90 -10.16
N THR A 150 -10.71 3.45 -9.61
CA THR A 150 -11.36 2.92 -8.42
C THR A 150 -11.87 1.48 -8.64
N PHE A 151 -12.49 1.22 -9.79
CA PHE A 151 -12.96 -0.14 -10.14
C PHE A 151 -11.81 -1.14 -10.24
N LEU A 152 -10.71 -0.78 -10.92
CA LEU A 152 -9.54 -1.65 -11.02
C LEU A 152 -8.81 -1.80 -9.69
N GLY A 153 -8.85 -0.77 -8.83
CA GLY A 153 -8.44 -0.88 -7.43
C GLY A 153 -9.26 -1.91 -6.66
N ALA A 154 -10.58 -1.90 -6.84
CA ALA A 154 -11.46 -2.93 -6.26
C ALA A 154 -11.10 -4.34 -6.74
N VAL A 155 -10.90 -4.52 -8.05
CA VAL A 155 -10.50 -5.82 -8.62
C VAL A 155 -9.16 -6.28 -8.03
N THR A 156 -8.17 -5.38 -7.92
CA THR A 156 -6.87 -5.68 -7.31
C THR A 156 -7.03 -6.08 -5.85
N SER A 157 -7.81 -5.35 -5.07
CA SER A 157 -8.05 -5.64 -3.66
C SER A 157 -8.73 -7.00 -3.47
N VAL A 158 -9.81 -7.27 -4.20
CA VAL A 158 -10.49 -8.59 -4.17
C VAL A 158 -9.52 -9.71 -4.53
N SER A 159 -8.65 -9.50 -5.53
CA SER A 159 -7.65 -10.51 -5.91
C SER A 159 -6.65 -10.78 -4.78
N ILE A 160 -6.21 -9.76 -4.07
CA ILE A 160 -5.32 -9.90 -2.91
C ILE A 160 -6.01 -10.69 -1.81
N GLU A 161 -7.24 -10.31 -1.43
CA GLU A 161 -8.01 -10.99 -0.40
C GLU A 161 -8.29 -12.47 -0.76
N CYS A 162 -8.65 -12.76 -2.01
CA CYS A 162 -8.81 -14.13 -2.49
C CYS A 162 -7.51 -14.94 -2.40
N LEU A 163 -6.38 -14.34 -2.77
CA LEU A 163 -5.09 -14.99 -2.67
C LEU A 163 -4.69 -15.24 -1.21
N GLN A 164 -4.97 -14.30 -0.30
CA GLN A 164 -4.72 -14.48 1.14
C GLN A 164 -5.56 -15.61 1.71
N LEU A 165 -6.83 -15.70 1.34
CA LEU A 165 -7.73 -16.78 1.74
C LEU A 165 -7.21 -18.14 1.25
N VAL A 166 -6.89 -18.26 -0.04
CA VAL A 166 -6.42 -19.53 -0.66
C VAL A 166 -5.07 -19.99 -0.10
N THR A 167 -4.19 -19.03 0.21
CA THR A 167 -2.85 -19.35 0.75
C THR A 167 -2.84 -19.49 2.28
N GLY A 168 -3.96 -19.25 2.98
CA GLY A 168 -4.03 -19.26 4.45
C GLY A 168 -3.16 -18.18 5.11
N ARG A 169 -2.87 -17.09 4.40
CA ARG A 169 -2.04 -15.98 4.89
C ARG A 169 -2.84 -14.77 5.37
N GLY A 170 -4.13 -14.92 5.58
CA GLY A 170 -5.01 -13.86 6.07
C GLY A 170 -6.46 -14.30 6.04
N PHE A 171 -7.33 -13.43 6.54
CA PHE A 171 -8.77 -13.58 6.44
C PHE A 171 -9.25 -12.84 5.20
N PHE A 172 -10.26 -13.35 4.51
CA PHE A 172 -10.95 -12.56 3.50
C PHE A 172 -11.85 -11.55 4.21
N GLN A 173 -11.54 -10.26 4.15
CA GLN A 173 -12.28 -9.22 4.86
C GLN A 173 -12.86 -8.20 3.88
N VAL A 174 -14.19 -8.02 3.94
CA VAL A 174 -14.88 -7.02 3.09
C VAL A 174 -14.48 -5.60 3.48
N ASP A 175 -14.22 -5.34 4.76
CA ASP A 175 -13.74 -4.03 5.23
C ASP A 175 -12.38 -3.64 4.62
N ASP A 176 -11.47 -4.60 4.46
CA ASP A 176 -10.18 -4.37 3.81
C ASP A 176 -10.38 -4.00 2.33
N ILE A 177 -11.31 -4.68 1.64
CA ILE A 177 -11.66 -4.33 0.26
C ILE A 177 -12.19 -2.89 0.17
N MET A 178 -13.10 -2.51 1.05
CA MET A 178 -13.69 -1.17 1.04
C MET A 178 -12.66 -0.08 1.32
N THR A 179 -11.75 -0.30 2.27
CA THR A 179 -10.72 0.67 2.63
C THR A 179 -9.65 0.79 1.55
N ASN A 180 -9.29 -0.31 0.89
CA ASN A 180 -8.42 -0.33 -0.27
C ASN A 180 -9.04 0.42 -1.46
N ILE A 181 -10.33 0.25 -1.73
CA ILE A 181 -11.07 1.00 -2.74
C ILE A 181 -11.04 2.50 -2.44
N LEU A 182 -11.26 2.88 -1.18
CA LEU A 182 -11.18 4.28 -0.75
C LEU A 182 -9.75 4.84 -0.98
N GLY A 183 -8.72 4.08 -0.67
CA GLY A 183 -7.33 4.45 -0.94
C GLY A 183 -7.05 4.66 -2.42
N ALA A 184 -7.49 3.74 -3.29
CA ALA A 184 -7.36 3.86 -4.75
C ALA A 184 -8.11 5.08 -5.30
N PHE A 185 -9.31 5.36 -4.79
CA PHE A 185 -10.08 6.55 -5.13
C PHE A 185 -9.33 7.83 -4.75
N ILE A 186 -8.86 7.95 -3.50
CA ILE A 186 -8.08 9.10 -3.03
C ILE A 186 -6.81 9.28 -3.87
N GLY A 187 -6.09 8.20 -4.16
CA GLY A 187 -4.88 8.23 -4.98
C GLY A 187 -5.13 8.74 -6.39
N SER A 188 -6.24 8.32 -7.02
CA SER A 188 -6.64 8.82 -8.35
C SER A 188 -7.05 10.30 -8.32
N LEU A 189 -7.73 10.75 -7.27
CA LEU A 189 -8.05 12.17 -7.10
C LEU A 189 -6.79 13.01 -6.92
N LEU A 190 -5.83 12.55 -6.11
CA LEU A 190 -4.55 13.23 -5.93
C LEU A 190 -3.79 13.36 -7.26
N PHE A 191 -3.81 12.32 -8.11
CA PHE A 191 -3.25 12.40 -9.46
C PHE A 191 -3.88 13.55 -10.25
N TRP A 192 -5.21 13.66 -10.27
CA TRP A 192 -5.91 14.70 -11.04
C TRP A 192 -5.71 16.10 -10.46
N ILE A 193 -5.65 16.25 -9.15
CA ILE A 193 -5.35 17.52 -8.48
C ILE A 193 -3.93 17.99 -8.82
N LEU A 194 -2.94 17.11 -8.77
CA LEU A 194 -1.54 17.49 -8.91
C LEU A 194 -1.07 17.54 -10.38
N LEU A 195 -1.58 16.67 -11.23
CA LEU A 195 -1.07 16.47 -12.59
C LEU A 195 -2.12 16.60 -13.70
N GLY A 196 -3.41 16.64 -13.36
CA GLY A 196 -4.50 16.67 -14.35
C GLY A 196 -4.44 17.86 -15.32
N TRP A 197 -3.96 19.02 -14.85
CA TRP A 197 -3.75 20.21 -15.70
C TRP A 197 -2.67 20.00 -16.76
N ARG A 198 -1.61 19.23 -16.47
CA ARG A 198 -0.55 18.88 -17.43
C ARG A 198 -1.05 17.89 -18.49
N VAL A 199 -1.94 16.99 -18.08
CA VAL A 199 -2.56 16.02 -18.98
C VAL A 199 -3.44 16.74 -19.99
N LYS A 200 -4.34 17.60 -19.53
CA LYS A 200 -5.24 18.39 -20.42
C LYS A 200 -4.48 19.22 -21.46
N ARG A 201 -3.34 19.82 -21.09
CA ARG A 201 -2.51 20.61 -22.03
C ARG A 201 -1.83 19.78 -23.12
N ARG A 202 -1.69 18.47 -22.96
CA ARG A 202 -1.05 17.60 -23.96
C ARG A 202 -2.05 16.96 -24.92
N GLU A 203 -3.32 16.99 -24.57
CA GLU A 203 -4.42 16.45 -25.35
C GLU A 203 -5.11 17.53 -26.23
N THR A 204 -4.83 18.82 -25.98
CA THR A 204 -5.20 19.98 -26.82
C THR A 204 -4.07 20.38 -27.75
#